data_edf0536341a3fae46d4021e0b6a2266d
#
_entry.id   edf0536341a3fae46d4021e0b6a2266d
#
_cell.length_a   1.000
_cell.length_b   1.000
_cell.length_c   1.000
_cell.angle_alpha   90.00
_cell.angle_beta   90.00
_cell.angle_gamma   90.00
#
_symmetry.space_group_name_H-M   'P 1'
#
loop_
_entity.id
_entity.type
_entity.pdbx_description
1 polymer ?
#
loop_
_entity_poly.entity_id
_entity_poly.type
_entity_poly.pdbx_seq_one_letter_code
_entity_poly.pdbx_strand_id
1 'polypeptide(L)'
;MKLKYLLIFVLSIGLLFSCKSKKRVAKKAQKVSKNISANTKSNSVIKNSTLDYIEIYKNTAMESMRKFKIPASITLAQGILESASGNSLLTRKSNNHFGIKCHKGWKGKRVYHDDDKKDDCFRVYKDPSMSFKDHSLFLTSRKRYSKLFKLKEGDFVRWAKGLSEAGYATDRRYPAKLIALIEKYDLHKFDTEVLGKPYRKAKINNVSSHIVTKGDTLYSISRRYGLTVKELKKINGLNSNDIDIGQTLILIK
;
A
#
# COMPACT_ATOMS: atom_id res chain seq x y z
N MET A 1 -3.56 -33.32 -73.81
CA MET A 1 -4.23 -34.21 -72.85
C MET A 1 -3.25 -35.31 -72.41
N LYS A 2 -3.04 -35.47 -71.08
CA LYS A 2 -2.19 -36.51 -70.44
C LYS A 2 -0.68 -36.30 -70.46
N LEU A 3 -0.22 -35.51 -69.51
CA LEU A 3 1.12 -35.64 -68.87
C LEU A 3 1.19 -34.84 -67.58
N LYS A 4 0.46 -35.32 -66.53
CA LYS A 4 0.42 -34.68 -65.22
C LYS A 4 0.43 -35.61 -64.02
N TYR A 5 0.78 -36.87 -64.14
CA TYR A 5 0.77 -37.81 -63.00
C TYR A 5 2.03 -38.67 -62.93
N LEU A 6 3.21 -38.05 -62.89
CA LEU A 6 4.39 -38.86 -62.61
C LEU A 6 5.46 -38.01 -61.82
N LEU A 7 5.09 -37.46 -60.71
CA LEU A 7 6.05 -36.83 -59.78
C LEU A 7 5.57 -36.71 -58.34
N ILE A 8 4.87 -37.74 -57.83
CA ILE A 8 4.54 -37.82 -56.41
C ILE A 8 4.77 -39.28 -55.96
N PHE A 9 5.98 -39.74 -55.87
CA PHE A 9 6.29 -41.02 -55.22
C PHE A 9 7.76 -41.20 -54.84
N VAL A 10 8.48 -40.15 -54.41
CA VAL A 10 9.78 -40.31 -53.72
C VAL A 10 9.93 -39.19 -52.74
N LEU A 11 9.27 -39.25 -51.58
CA LEU A 11 9.72 -38.55 -50.37
C LEU A 11 8.93 -39.04 -49.12
N SER A 12 9.10 -40.28 -48.76
CA SER A 12 8.50 -40.82 -47.51
C SER A 12 9.40 -41.85 -46.83
N ILE A 13 10.68 -41.57 -46.69
CA ILE A 13 11.54 -42.34 -45.78
C ILE A 13 12.54 -41.34 -45.16
N GLY A 14 12.27 -40.86 -43.93
CA GLY A 14 13.27 -40.04 -43.23
C GLY A 14 12.78 -39.24 -42.06
N LEU A 15 11.85 -39.71 -41.19
CA LEU A 15 11.53 -39.07 -39.92
C LEU A 15 11.16 -40.09 -38.85
N LEU A 16 12.07 -40.95 -38.45
CA LEU A 16 11.92 -41.77 -37.25
C LEU A 16 13.19 -41.83 -36.39
N PHE A 17 13.71 -40.66 -35.99
CA PHE A 17 14.65 -40.60 -34.87
C PHE A 17 14.58 -39.24 -34.18
N SER A 18 13.57 -39.03 -33.35
CA SER A 18 13.66 -38.04 -32.30
C SER A 18 12.52 -38.15 -31.25
N CYS A 19 12.48 -39.21 -30.51
CA CYS A 19 11.41 -39.39 -29.49
C CYS A 19 11.94 -39.84 -28.12
N LYS A 20 13.23 -39.64 -27.81
CA LYS A 20 13.77 -39.95 -26.44
C LYS A 20 14.10 -38.73 -25.57
N SER A 21 14.19 -37.54 -26.13
CA SER A 21 14.53 -36.33 -25.37
C SER A 21 13.34 -35.69 -24.62
N LYS A 22 12.14 -35.71 -25.22
CA LYS A 22 10.94 -35.07 -24.62
C LYS A 22 10.41 -35.76 -23.35
N LYS A 23 10.61 -37.07 -23.19
CA LYS A 23 10.15 -37.79 -21.98
C LYS A 23 10.96 -37.50 -20.72
N ARG A 24 12.24 -37.12 -20.86
CA ARG A 24 13.09 -36.74 -19.68
C ARG A 24 12.77 -35.36 -19.16
N VAL A 25 12.46 -34.39 -20.04
CA VAL A 25 12.10 -33.04 -19.66
C VAL A 25 10.72 -33.01 -18.99
N ALA A 26 9.75 -33.74 -19.54
CA ALA A 26 8.40 -33.84 -18.95
C ALA A 26 8.41 -34.53 -17.56
N LYS A 27 9.21 -35.57 -17.36
CA LYS A 27 9.36 -36.19 -16.02
C LYS A 27 10.05 -35.28 -15.00
N LYS A 28 11.00 -34.41 -15.44
CA LYS A 28 11.66 -33.45 -14.56
C LYS A 28 10.71 -32.31 -14.18
N ALA A 29 9.89 -31.81 -15.10
CA ALA A 29 8.86 -30.81 -14.83
C ALA A 29 7.76 -31.34 -13.90
N GLN A 30 7.29 -32.58 -14.08
CA GLN A 30 6.34 -33.19 -13.16
C GLN A 30 6.90 -33.46 -11.76
N LYS A 31 8.22 -33.76 -11.63
CA LYS A 31 8.86 -33.97 -10.32
C LYS A 31 9.04 -32.63 -9.58
N VAL A 32 9.32 -31.53 -10.29
CA VAL A 32 9.38 -30.18 -9.71
C VAL A 32 7.96 -29.69 -9.32
N SER A 33 6.97 -29.92 -10.16
CA SER A 33 5.57 -29.61 -9.84
C SER A 33 5.02 -30.40 -8.66
N LYS A 34 5.36 -31.70 -8.51
CA LYS A 34 4.99 -32.49 -7.34
C LYS A 34 5.69 -32.05 -6.06
N ASN A 35 6.94 -31.57 -6.13
CA ASN A 35 7.65 -31.08 -4.94
C ASN A 35 7.12 -29.70 -4.48
N ILE A 36 6.57 -28.88 -5.40
CA ILE A 36 5.90 -27.63 -5.06
C ILE A 36 4.51 -27.90 -4.44
N SER A 37 3.78 -28.92 -4.91
CA SER A 37 2.49 -29.32 -4.31
C SER A 37 2.60 -30.08 -2.99
N ALA A 38 3.73 -30.73 -2.70
CA ALA A 38 3.90 -31.48 -1.47
C ALA A 38 4.31 -30.61 -0.27
N ASN A 39 4.78 -29.36 -0.50
CA ASN A 39 5.16 -28.45 0.55
C ASN A 39 4.01 -27.49 0.98
N THR A 40 2.81 -27.68 0.47
CA THR A 40 1.65 -26.81 0.78
C THR A 40 0.74 -27.41 1.86
N LYS A 41 1.22 -28.36 2.66
CA LYS A 41 0.51 -28.91 3.84
C LYS A 41 1.18 -28.57 5.16
N SER A 42 1.59 -27.33 5.32
CA SER A 42 1.78 -26.72 6.63
C SER A 42 0.86 -25.50 6.67
N ASN A 43 -0.23 -25.61 7.41
CA ASN A 43 -1.14 -24.50 7.71
C ASN A 43 -0.50 -23.47 8.68
N SER A 44 0.77 -23.15 8.50
CA SER A 44 1.32 -21.91 9.04
C SER A 44 0.81 -20.78 8.15
N VAL A 45 -0.11 -20.00 8.65
CA VAL A 45 -0.52 -18.73 8.04
C VAL A 45 0.74 -17.89 7.92
N ILE A 46 1.40 -17.91 6.74
CA ILE A 46 2.56 -17.06 6.47
C ILE A 46 2.05 -15.63 6.59
N LYS A 47 2.47 -14.97 7.67
CA LYS A 47 2.14 -13.58 7.92
C LYS A 47 3.02 -12.73 7.01
N ASN A 48 2.42 -12.03 6.06
CA ASN A 48 3.13 -11.10 5.19
C ASN A 48 3.83 -10.03 6.03
N SER A 49 5.10 -9.80 5.78
CA SER A 49 5.77 -8.62 6.33
C SER A 49 5.25 -7.36 5.61
N THR A 50 5.48 -6.20 6.21
CA THR A 50 5.14 -4.94 5.52
C THR A 50 5.95 -4.76 4.24
N LEU A 51 7.18 -5.28 4.19
CA LEU A 51 8.01 -5.23 2.97
C LEU A 51 7.43 -6.12 1.87
N ASP A 52 6.95 -7.32 2.19
CA ASP A 52 6.26 -8.19 1.24
C ASP A 52 5.00 -7.54 0.69
N TYR A 53 4.22 -6.88 1.57
CA TYR A 53 3.04 -6.13 1.17
C TYR A 53 3.37 -5.04 0.15
N ILE A 54 4.41 -4.26 0.42
CA ILE A 54 4.87 -3.20 -0.48
C ILE A 54 5.28 -3.78 -1.83
N GLU A 55 6.08 -4.84 -1.81
CA GLU A 55 6.57 -5.48 -3.03
C GLU A 55 5.41 -6.01 -3.91
N ILE A 56 4.41 -6.63 -3.29
CA ILE A 56 3.23 -7.17 -3.98
C ILE A 56 2.38 -6.05 -4.60
N TYR A 57 2.17 -4.93 -3.88
CA TYR A 57 1.17 -3.93 -4.27
C TYR A 57 1.73 -2.62 -4.82
N LYS A 58 3.07 -2.42 -4.87
CA LYS A 58 3.68 -1.19 -5.39
C LYS A 58 3.20 -0.85 -6.81
N ASN A 59 3.17 -1.83 -7.71
CA ASN A 59 2.76 -1.61 -9.09
C ASN A 59 1.28 -1.22 -9.18
N THR A 60 0.40 -1.86 -8.39
CA THR A 60 -1.02 -1.52 -8.33
C THR A 60 -1.24 -0.10 -7.80
N ALA A 61 -0.45 0.32 -6.80
CA ALA A 61 -0.52 1.68 -6.27
C ALA A 61 -0.01 2.73 -7.26
N MET A 62 1.09 2.44 -7.95
CA MET A 62 1.63 3.32 -9.02
C MET A 62 0.65 3.45 -10.19
N GLU A 63 -0.01 2.36 -10.59
CA GLU A 63 -1.04 2.38 -11.62
C GLU A 63 -2.25 3.22 -11.20
N SER A 64 -2.68 3.08 -9.94
CA SER A 64 -3.71 3.95 -9.35
C SER A 64 -3.30 5.42 -9.37
N MET A 65 -2.05 5.75 -9.08
CA MET A 65 -1.54 7.12 -9.15
C MET A 65 -1.58 7.66 -10.58
N ARG A 66 -1.13 6.89 -11.58
CA ARG A 66 -1.20 7.30 -12.99
C ARG A 66 -2.64 7.61 -13.42
N LYS A 67 -3.59 6.76 -13.01
CA LYS A 67 -4.98 6.84 -13.44
C LYS A 67 -5.82 7.83 -12.64
N PHE A 68 -5.66 7.86 -11.33
CA PHE A 68 -6.55 8.58 -10.41
C PHE A 68 -5.86 9.75 -9.71
N LYS A 69 -4.57 9.98 -9.94
CA LYS A 69 -3.79 11.09 -9.37
C LYS A 69 -3.67 11.07 -7.84
N ILE A 70 -3.88 9.91 -7.21
CA ILE A 70 -3.66 9.69 -5.78
C ILE A 70 -2.20 9.24 -5.63
N PRO A 71 -1.37 9.86 -4.77
CA PRO A 71 0.01 9.41 -4.60
C PRO A 71 0.10 7.92 -4.27
N ALA A 72 1.00 7.20 -4.94
CA ALA A 72 1.21 5.77 -4.70
C ALA A 72 1.65 5.51 -3.25
N SER A 73 2.46 6.42 -2.70
CA SER A 73 2.87 6.41 -1.28
C SER A 73 1.68 6.46 -0.32
N ILE A 74 0.69 7.31 -0.59
CA ILE A 74 -0.55 7.41 0.20
C ILE A 74 -1.35 6.11 0.08
N THR A 75 -1.55 5.62 -1.14
CA THR A 75 -2.31 4.37 -1.37
C THR A 75 -1.67 3.19 -0.63
N LEU A 76 -0.34 3.04 -0.70
CA LEU A 76 0.38 1.99 0.02
C LEU A 76 0.30 2.15 1.53
N ALA A 77 0.53 3.36 2.05
CA ALA A 77 0.47 3.62 3.49
C ALA A 77 -0.92 3.35 4.08
N GLN A 78 -1.98 3.75 3.38
CA GLN A 78 -3.35 3.42 3.75
C GLN A 78 -3.59 1.91 3.72
N GLY A 79 -3.21 1.23 2.65
CA GLY A 79 -3.35 -0.21 2.54
C GLY A 79 -2.62 -0.97 3.65
N ILE A 80 -1.39 -0.57 4.00
CA ILE A 80 -0.62 -1.13 5.11
C ILE A 80 -1.36 -0.93 6.43
N LEU A 81 -1.85 0.28 6.69
CA LEU A 81 -2.49 0.65 7.95
C LEU A 81 -3.85 -0.05 8.12
N GLU A 82 -4.71 0.02 7.11
CA GLU A 82 -6.09 -0.47 7.17
C GLU A 82 -6.17 -2.01 7.14
N SER A 83 -5.23 -2.67 6.46
CA SER A 83 -5.23 -4.13 6.31
C SER A 83 -4.27 -4.87 7.26
N ALA A 84 -3.54 -4.16 8.12
CA ALA A 84 -2.41 -4.71 8.86
C ALA A 84 -1.41 -5.44 7.93
N SER A 85 -0.99 -4.77 6.84
CA SER A 85 -0.15 -5.34 5.77
C SER A 85 -0.77 -6.60 5.12
N GLY A 86 -2.09 -6.61 4.94
CA GLY A 86 -2.83 -7.73 4.39
C GLY A 86 -3.12 -8.86 5.38
N ASN A 87 -2.74 -8.71 6.65
CA ASN A 87 -2.87 -9.77 7.65
C ASN A 87 -4.16 -9.71 8.47
N SER A 88 -4.96 -8.62 8.37
CA SER A 88 -6.21 -8.55 9.12
C SER A 88 -7.17 -9.68 8.71
N LEU A 89 -7.98 -10.13 9.65
CA LEU A 89 -8.96 -11.20 9.40
C LEU A 89 -9.93 -10.79 8.29
N LEU A 90 -10.38 -9.54 8.32
CA LEU A 90 -11.28 -8.98 7.30
C LEU A 90 -10.60 -9.04 5.92
N THR A 91 -9.37 -8.54 5.80
CA THR A 91 -8.66 -8.51 4.51
C THR A 91 -8.45 -9.91 3.94
N ARG A 92 -8.03 -10.87 4.76
CA ARG A 92 -7.81 -12.26 4.31
C ARG A 92 -9.08 -12.96 3.83
N LYS A 93 -10.24 -12.61 4.42
CA LYS A 93 -11.54 -13.19 4.05
C LYS A 93 -12.17 -12.50 2.84
N SER A 94 -11.80 -11.24 2.56
CA SER A 94 -12.56 -10.40 1.63
C SER A 94 -11.72 -9.77 0.51
N ASN A 95 -10.39 -9.86 0.53
CA ASN A 95 -9.49 -9.07 -0.32
C ASN A 95 -9.75 -7.55 -0.24
N ASN A 96 -10.32 -7.08 0.87
CA ASN A 96 -10.67 -5.69 1.09
C ASN A 96 -9.58 -5.01 1.95
N HIS A 97 -8.65 -4.37 1.28
CA HIS A 97 -7.46 -3.78 1.91
C HIS A 97 -7.70 -2.40 2.53
N PHE A 98 -8.88 -1.82 2.33
CA PHE A 98 -9.19 -0.46 2.77
C PHE A 98 -10.47 -0.38 3.63
N GLY A 99 -10.99 -1.52 4.08
CA GLY A 99 -12.20 -1.54 4.90
C GLY A 99 -13.41 -0.91 4.21
N ILE A 100 -13.58 -1.12 2.90
CA ILE A 100 -14.68 -0.50 2.16
C ILE A 100 -15.99 -1.17 2.51
N LYS A 101 -16.90 -0.39 3.14
CA LYS A 101 -18.22 -0.86 3.58
C LYS A 101 -19.19 -1.01 2.40
N CYS A 102 -20.20 -1.86 2.57
CA CYS A 102 -21.30 -2.00 1.61
C CYS A 102 -22.15 -0.73 1.62
N HIS A 103 -21.95 0.15 0.65
CA HIS A 103 -22.84 1.30 0.48
C HIS A 103 -24.10 0.91 -0.30
N LYS A 104 -25.12 1.78 -0.26
CA LYS A 104 -26.36 1.63 -1.03
C LYS A 104 -26.04 1.32 -2.49
N GLY A 105 -26.63 0.24 -3.02
CA GLY A 105 -26.42 -0.21 -4.40
C GLY A 105 -25.30 -1.26 -4.58
N TRP A 106 -24.57 -1.65 -3.54
CA TRP A 106 -23.61 -2.75 -3.65
C TRP A 106 -24.31 -4.09 -3.90
N LYS A 107 -24.03 -4.73 -5.04
CA LYS A 107 -24.61 -6.02 -5.46
C LYS A 107 -23.62 -7.19 -5.36
N GLY A 108 -22.35 -6.93 -5.01
CA GLY A 108 -21.31 -7.95 -4.88
C GLY A 108 -21.40 -8.77 -3.60
N LYS A 109 -20.46 -9.71 -3.44
CA LYS A 109 -20.33 -10.52 -2.21
C LYS A 109 -20.06 -9.65 -0.99
N ARG A 110 -20.48 -10.11 0.18
CA ARG A 110 -20.42 -9.38 1.45
C ARG A 110 -19.81 -10.24 2.54
N VAL A 111 -19.15 -9.59 3.50
CA VAL A 111 -18.74 -10.17 4.77
C VAL A 111 -19.13 -9.19 5.88
N TYR A 112 -19.47 -9.73 7.03
CA TYR A 112 -19.82 -8.93 8.21
C TYR A 112 -18.71 -9.02 9.23
N HIS A 113 -18.40 -7.90 9.84
CA HIS A 113 -17.33 -7.78 10.83
C HIS A 113 -17.63 -6.60 11.76
N ASP A 114 -17.31 -6.75 13.04
CA ASP A 114 -17.48 -5.66 14.01
C ASP A 114 -16.43 -4.57 13.76
N ASP A 115 -16.90 -3.33 13.60
CA ASP A 115 -16.09 -2.14 13.39
C ASP A 115 -16.71 -0.97 14.18
N ASP A 116 -17.16 0.11 13.52
CA ASP A 116 -17.88 1.20 14.19
C ASP A 116 -19.20 0.72 14.82
N LYS A 117 -19.78 -0.31 14.22
CA LYS A 117 -20.99 -0.98 14.70
C LYS A 117 -20.78 -2.49 14.67
N LYS A 118 -21.56 -3.19 15.50
CA LYS A 118 -21.64 -4.63 15.41
C LYS A 118 -22.20 -5.03 14.04
N ASP A 119 -21.60 -6.07 13.45
CA ASP A 119 -22.01 -6.63 12.16
C ASP A 119 -22.00 -5.61 10.98
N ASP A 120 -21.03 -4.71 10.94
CA ASP A 120 -20.85 -3.83 9.79
C ASP A 120 -20.59 -4.64 8.52
N CYS A 121 -21.22 -4.22 7.42
CA CYS A 121 -21.11 -4.89 6.12
C CYS A 121 -19.92 -4.38 5.32
N PHE A 122 -19.03 -5.29 4.92
CA PHE A 122 -17.87 -4.99 4.06
C PHE A 122 -17.95 -5.70 2.72
N ARG A 123 -17.42 -5.04 1.68
CA ARG A 123 -17.33 -5.59 0.34
C ARG A 123 -16.33 -6.74 0.28
N VAL A 124 -16.65 -7.79 -0.48
CA VAL A 124 -15.74 -8.90 -0.79
C VAL A 124 -15.36 -8.79 -2.25
N TYR A 125 -14.06 -8.83 -2.53
CA TYR A 125 -13.50 -8.76 -3.86
C TYR A 125 -12.94 -10.12 -4.28
N LYS A 126 -12.97 -10.38 -5.59
CA LYS A 126 -12.36 -11.59 -6.18
C LYS A 126 -10.84 -11.49 -6.14
N ASP A 127 -10.33 -10.27 -6.32
CA ASP A 127 -8.91 -9.95 -6.39
C ASP A 127 -8.61 -8.67 -5.59
N PRO A 128 -7.46 -8.58 -4.88
CA PRO A 128 -7.09 -7.39 -4.12
C PRO A 128 -7.07 -6.10 -4.93
N SER A 129 -6.65 -6.14 -6.21
CA SER A 129 -6.58 -4.95 -7.07
C SER A 129 -7.93 -4.25 -7.23
N MET A 130 -9.03 -5.01 -7.10
CA MET A 130 -10.39 -4.44 -7.13
C MET A 130 -10.64 -3.54 -5.92
N SER A 131 -10.09 -3.86 -4.73
CA SER A 131 -10.22 -3.00 -3.56
C SER A 131 -9.39 -1.71 -3.71
N PHE A 132 -8.21 -1.79 -4.34
CA PHE A 132 -7.40 -0.61 -4.68
C PHE A 132 -8.13 0.32 -5.66
N LYS A 133 -8.77 -0.25 -6.69
CA LYS A 133 -9.58 0.51 -7.62
C LYS A 133 -10.77 1.16 -6.94
N ASP A 134 -11.50 0.41 -6.11
CA ASP A 134 -12.65 0.94 -5.37
C ASP A 134 -12.26 2.03 -4.37
N HIS A 135 -11.12 1.89 -3.71
CA HIS A 135 -10.54 2.94 -2.87
C HIS A 135 -10.27 4.22 -3.68
N SER A 136 -9.66 4.08 -4.85
CA SER A 136 -9.41 5.22 -5.72
C SER A 136 -10.72 5.89 -6.17
N LEU A 137 -11.73 5.11 -6.53
CA LEU A 137 -13.07 5.62 -6.87
C LEU A 137 -13.75 6.26 -5.65
N PHE A 138 -13.56 5.72 -4.46
CA PHE A 138 -14.08 6.30 -3.22
C PHE A 138 -13.57 7.72 -2.99
N LEU A 139 -12.27 7.95 -3.22
CA LEU A 139 -11.68 9.27 -3.05
C LEU A 139 -12.05 10.24 -4.19
N THR A 140 -12.05 9.78 -5.45
CA THR A 140 -12.29 10.64 -6.60
C THR A 140 -13.77 11.04 -6.74
N SER A 141 -14.70 10.17 -6.33
CA SER A 141 -16.15 10.41 -6.51
C SER A 141 -16.79 11.30 -5.44
N ARG A 142 -16.10 11.56 -4.32
CA ARG A 142 -16.69 12.32 -3.20
C ARG A 142 -16.18 13.74 -3.13
N LYS A 143 -17.09 14.72 -3.18
CA LYS A 143 -16.80 16.16 -3.17
C LYS A 143 -15.90 16.60 -2.02
N ARG A 144 -16.02 15.95 -0.84
CA ARG A 144 -15.20 16.30 0.34
C ARG A 144 -13.69 16.10 0.12
N TYR A 145 -13.28 15.21 -0.79
CA TYR A 145 -11.87 14.97 -1.13
C TYR A 145 -11.37 15.81 -2.31
N SER A 146 -12.22 16.58 -2.99
CA SER A 146 -11.85 17.30 -4.22
C SER A 146 -10.67 18.25 -4.06
N LYS A 147 -10.46 18.82 -2.87
CA LYS A 147 -9.32 19.69 -2.55
C LYS A 147 -7.98 18.96 -2.63
N LEU A 148 -7.95 17.65 -2.36
CA LEU A 148 -6.73 16.83 -2.41
C LEU A 148 -6.14 16.79 -3.82
N PHE A 149 -6.99 16.74 -4.83
CA PHE A 149 -6.59 16.68 -6.24
C PHE A 149 -6.09 18.03 -6.81
N LYS A 150 -6.12 19.10 -6.00
CA LYS A 150 -5.50 20.40 -6.30
C LYS A 150 -4.12 20.56 -5.66
N LEU A 151 -3.69 19.60 -4.86
CA LEU A 151 -2.37 19.61 -4.25
C LEU A 151 -1.30 19.33 -5.30
N LYS A 152 -0.08 19.77 -5.00
CA LYS A 152 1.08 19.46 -5.84
C LYS A 152 1.25 17.95 -5.92
N GLU A 153 1.50 17.45 -7.12
CA GLU A 153 1.74 16.02 -7.33
C GLU A 153 2.88 15.50 -6.45
N GLY A 154 2.68 14.35 -5.79
CA GLY A 154 3.65 13.74 -4.88
C GLY A 154 3.73 14.40 -3.50
N ASP A 155 2.93 15.42 -3.17
CA ASP A 155 2.90 16.02 -1.83
C ASP A 155 2.09 15.14 -0.85
N PHE A 156 2.67 14.02 -0.48
CA PHE A 156 2.03 13.07 0.43
C PHE A 156 1.76 13.66 1.82
N VAL A 157 2.57 14.64 2.26
CA VAL A 157 2.38 15.28 3.57
C VAL A 157 1.06 16.06 3.60
N ARG A 158 0.80 16.89 2.57
CA ARG A 158 -0.47 17.61 2.47
C ARG A 158 -1.64 16.68 2.17
N TRP A 159 -1.40 15.60 1.41
CA TRP A 159 -2.40 14.55 1.19
C TRP A 159 -2.83 13.89 2.50
N ALA A 160 -1.88 13.45 3.34
CA ALA A 160 -2.17 12.84 4.64
C ALA A 160 -2.98 13.77 5.55
N LYS A 161 -2.60 15.06 5.64
CA LYS A 161 -3.32 16.07 6.41
C LYS A 161 -4.72 16.30 5.85
N GLY A 162 -4.82 16.50 4.55
CA GLY A 162 -6.10 16.77 3.87
C GLY A 162 -7.07 15.59 3.92
N LEU A 163 -6.60 14.34 3.97
CA LEU A 163 -7.45 13.16 4.22
C LEU A 163 -8.14 13.26 5.59
N SER A 164 -7.39 13.63 6.64
CA SER A 164 -7.94 13.81 7.98
C SER A 164 -8.91 14.99 8.04
N GLU A 165 -8.56 16.13 7.45
CA GLU A 165 -9.43 17.31 7.34
C GLU A 165 -10.74 17.01 6.59
N ALA A 166 -10.68 16.15 5.58
CA ALA A 166 -11.84 15.68 4.84
C ALA A 166 -12.64 14.58 5.56
N GLY A 167 -12.25 14.20 6.77
CA GLY A 167 -12.93 13.18 7.58
C GLY A 167 -12.78 11.76 7.03
N TYR A 168 -11.61 11.40 6.51
CA TYR A 168 -11.33 10.02 6.12
C TYR A 168 -11.24 9.09 7.33
N ALA A 169 -10.63 9.56 8.41
CA ALA A 169 -10.51 8.84 9.67
C ALA A 169 -10.81 9.80 10.85
N THR A 170 -11.31 9.24 11.93
CA THR A 170 -11.61 9.97 13.19
C THR A 170 -10.35 10.14 14.08
N ASP A 171 -9.34 9.29 13.88
CA ASP A 171 -8.08 9.38 14.64
C ASP A 171 -7.29 10.63 14.23
N ARG A 172 -7.13 11.56 15.17
CA ARG A 172 -6.33 12.79 14.96
C ARG A 172 -4.87 12.51 14.61
N ARG A 173 -4.34 11.32 14.93
CA ARG A 173 -2.98 10.91 14.60
C ARG A 173 -2.87 10.23 13.23
N TYR A 174 -3.97 10.09 12.50
CA TYR A 174 -3.99 9.44 11.20
C TYR A 174 -2.96 10.01 10.22
N PRO A 175 -2.85 11.35 10.03
CA PRO A 175 -1.82 11.93 9.17
C PRO A 175 -0.40 11.55 9.58
N ALA A 176 -0.10 11.62 10.86
CA ALA A 176 1.23 11.27 11.38
C ALA A 176 1.55 9.79 11.17
N LYS A 177 0.56 8.89 11.31
CA LYS A 177 0.72 7.46 11.02
C LYS A 177 1.06 7.21 9.56
N LEU A 178 0.34 7.86 8.63
CA LEU A 178 0.61 7.72 7.19
C LEU A 178 2.01 8.24 6.83
N ILE A 179 2.36 9.45 7.30
CA ILE A 179 3.66 10.06 7.03
C ILE A 179 4.79 9.17 7.59
N ALA A 180 4.63 8.67 8.81
CA ALA A 180 5.63 7.78 9.43
C ALA A 180 5.83 6.48 8.63
N LEU A 181 4.77 5.89 8.09
CA LEU A 181 4.87 4.72 7.22
C LEU A 181 5.56 5.05 5.90
N ILE A 182 5.20 6.18 5.28
CA ILE A 182 5.80 6.62 4.02
C ILE A 182 7.30 6.88 4.19
N GLU A 183 7.69 7.56 5.26
CA GLU A 183 9.10 7.83 5.56
C GLU A 183 9.87 6.57 5.96
N LYS A 184 9.28 5.71 6.82
CA LYS A 184 9.92 4.49 7.30
C LYS A 184 10.27 3.50 6.19
N TYR A 185 9.38 3.37 5.21
CA TYR A 185 9.51 2.41 4.12
C TYR A 185 9.88 3.06 2.78
N ASP A 186 10.19 4.35 2.79
CA ASP A 186 10.59 5.12 1.62
C ASP A 186 9.57 5.02 0.46
N LEU A 187 8.27 5.05 0.81
CA LEU A 187 7.20 4.81 -0.15
C LEU A 187 7.09 5.91 -1.20
N HIS A 188 7.55 7.13 -0.90
CA HIS A 188 7.56 8.26 -1.83
C HIS A 188 8.45 8.02 -3.08
N LYS A 189 9.35 7.03 -3.05
CA LYS A 189 10.11 6.62 -4.23
C LYS A 189 9.20 6.17 -5.38
N PHE A 190 8.06 5.55 -5.06
CA PHE A 190 7.09 5.13 -6.07
C PHE A 190 6.34 6.32 -6.69
N ASP A 191 6.10 7.39 -5.92
CA ASP A 191 5.59 8.65 -6.50
C ASP A 191 6.61 9.26 -7.46
N THR A 192 7.88 9.26 -7.07
CA THR A 192 9.01 9.72 -7.87
C THR A 192 9.11 8.96 -9.18
N GLU A 193 8.98 7.63 -9.13
CA GLU A 193 9.02 6.77 -10.30
C GLU A 193 7.87 7.08 -11.28
N VAL A 194 6.65 7.31 -10.76
CA VAL A 194 5.51 7.68 -11.61
C VAL A 194 5.66 9.06 -12.22
N LEU A 195 6.21 10.02 -11.47
CA LEU A 195 6.33 11.42 -11.90
C LEU A 195 7.58 11.71 -12.73
N GLY A 196 8.56 10.81 -12.74
CA GLY A 196 9.86 11.03 -13.39
C GLY A 196 10.65 12.20 -12.77
N LYS A 197 10.36 12.57 -11.53
CA LYS A 197 10.96 13.71 -10.84
C LYS A 197 11.38 13.29 -9.43
N PRO A 198 12.61 13.62 -8.97
CA PRO A 198 13.02 13.28 -7.63
C PRO A 198 12.13 13.97 -6.59
N TYR A 199 11.75 13.24 -5.55
CA TYR A 199 11.10 13.83 -4.39
C TYR A 199 12.03 14.86 -3.77
N ARG A 200 11.64 16.12 -3.85
CA ARG A 200 12.25 17.16 -3.05
C ARG A 200 11.42 17.31 -1.79
N LYS A 201 11.93 16.81 -0.68
CA LYS A 201 11.38 17.14 0.63
C LYS A 201 11.20 18.64 0.65
N ALA A 202 9.98 19.14 0.78
CA ALA A 202 9.75 20.56 0.90
C ALA A 202 10.66 21.01 2.03
N LYS A 203 11.59 21.95 1.76
CA LYS A 203 12.30 22.62 2.84
C LYS A 203 11.20 23.24 3.69
N ILE A 204 10.90 22.60 4.82
CA ILE A 204 10.00 23.17 5.80
C ILE A 204 10.81 24.31 6.42
N ASN A 205 10.76 25.48 5.76
CA ASN A 205 11.28 26.72 6.31
C ASN A 205 10.38 27.24 7.43
N ASN A 206 9.41 26.45 7.84
CA ASN A 206 8.60 26.76 9.01
C ASN A 206 9.30 26.16 10.22
N VAL A 207 10.07 26.98 10.91
CA VAL A 207 10.42 26.75 12.30
C VAL A 207 9.08 26.61 13.03
N SER A 208 8.55 25.38 13.10
CA SER A 208 7.42 25.14 13.98
C SER A 208 7.98 25.10 15.38
N SER A 209 7.42 25.89 16.26
CA SER A 209 7.73 25.88 17.68
C SER A 209 6.47 25.55 18.48
N HIS A 210 6.67 25.01 19.65
CA HIS A 210 5.62 24.76 20.63
C HIS A 210 5.93 25.55 21.89
N ILE A 211 5.00 26.35 22.36
CA ILE A 211 5.10 27.00 23.68
C ILE A 211 4.54 26.01 24.70
N VAL A 212 5.38 25.63 25.66
CA VAL A 212 5.02 24.70 26.73
C VAL A 212 3.91 25.29 27.59
N THR A 213 2.86 24.51 27.77
CA THR A 213 1.69 24.88 28.60
C THR A 213 1.58 23.94 29.80
N LYS A 214 0.77 24.33 30.79
CA LYS A 214 0.51 23.48 31.97
C LYS A 214 0.04 22.09 31.57
N GLY A 215 0.72 21.05 32.05
CA GLY A 215 0.42 19.63 31.73
C GLY A 215 1.20 19.08 30.54
N ASP A 216 1.97 19.90 29.83
CA ASP A 216 2.87 19.40 28.80
C ASP A 216 4.09 18.69 29.41
N THR A 217 4.56 17.68 28.71
CA THR A 217 5.81 16.96 28.98
C THR A 217 6.54 16.77 27.65
N LEU A 218 7.86 16.59 27.68
CA LEU A 218 8.60 16.24 26.45
C LEU A 218 8.00 15.02 25.74
N TYR A 219 7.46 14.07 26.50
CA TYR A 219 6.80 12.91 25.94
C TYR A 219 5.49 13.28 25.22
N SER A 220 4.61 14.07 25.85
CA SER A 220 3.33 14.48 25.23
C SER A 220 3.57 15.36 23.99
N ILE A 221 4.55 16.27 24.06
CA ILE A 221 4.90 17.16 22.95
C ILE A 221 5.53 16.36 21.81
N SER A 222 6.51 15.51 22.09
CA SER A 222 7.14 14.68 21.07
C SER A 222 6.10 13.80 20.32
N ARG A 223 5.18 13.19 21.07
CA ARG A 223 4.08 12.40 20.50
C ARG A 223 3.13 13.23 19.64
N ARG A 224 2.81 14.46 20.07
CA ARG A 224 1.92 15.39 19.35
C ARG A 224 2.49 15.78 17.99
N TYR A 225 3.82 15.95 17.91
CA TYR A 225 4.50 16.43 16.72
C TYR A 225 5.26 15.35 15.93
N GLY A 226 5.10 14.07 16.31
CA GLY A 226 5.71 12.95 15.59
C GLY A 226 7.22 12.86 15.75
N LEU A 227 7.75 13.40 16.85
CA LEU A 227 9.16 13.32 17.25
C LEU A 227 9.33 12.26 18.34
N THR A 228 10.55 11.78 18.52
CA THR A 228 10.96 11.09 19.74
C THR A 228 11.39 12.11 20.79
N VAL A 229 11.31 11.75 22.07
CA VAL A 229 11.84 12.59 23.16
C VAL A 229 13.33 12.90 22.94
N LYS A 230 14.10 11.91 22.44
CA LYS A 230 15.52 12.08 22.14
C LYS A 230 15.77 13.13 21.03
N GLU A 231 14.97 13.08 19.95
CA GLU A 231 15.05 14.07 18.88
C GLU A 231 14.67 15.47 19.36
N LEU A 232 13.57 15.57 20.13
CA LEU A 232 13.11 16.85 20.67
C LEU A 232 14.14 17.47 21.61
N LYS A 233 14.77 16.67 22.48
CA LYS A 233 15.89 17.12 23.34
C LYS A 233 17.07 17.58 22.50
N LYS A 234 17.51 16.79 21.53
CA LYS A 234 18.65 17.11 20.67
C LYS A 234 18.45 18.42 19.91
N ILE A 235 17.25 18.63 19.34
CA ILE A 235 16.92 19.85 18.59
C ILE A 235 16.98 21.11 19.50
N ASN A 236 16.58 20.94 20.76
CA ASN A 236 16.48 22.04 21.71
C ASN A 236 17.68 22.15 22.68
N GLY A 237 18.70 21.32 22.54
CA GLY A 237 19.87 21.33 23.42
C GLY A 237 19.55 20.95 24.87
N LEU A 238 18.50 20.16 25.11
CA LEU A 238 18.06 19.81 26.46
C LEU A 238 18.85 18.63 27.02
N ASN A 239 19.41 18.78 28.21
CA ASN A 239 20.14 17.72 28.90
C ASN A 239 19.22 16.88 29.80
N SER A 240 18.13 17.45 30.33
CA SER A 240 17.12 16.78 31.16
C SER A 240 15.78 16.62 30.42
N ASN A 241 14.80 16.06 31.11
CA ASN A 241 13.41 16.01 30.61
C ASN A 241 12.57 17.17 31.14
N ASP A 242 13.16 18.05 31.91
CA ASP A 242 12.46 19.18 32.54
C ASP A 242 12.25 20.28 31.51
N ILE A 243 11.07 20.84 31.51
CA ILE A 243 10.65 21.94 30.64
C ILE A 243 9.76 22.89 31.43
N ASP A 244 9.91 24.18 31.18
CA ASP A 244 9.19 25.21 31.88
C ASP A 244 7.94 25.66 31.12
N ILE A 245 6.89 26.03 31.85
CA ILE A 245 5.71 26.65 31.26
C ILE A 245 6.14 27.98 30.62
N GLY A 246 5.73 28.17 29.35
CA GLY A 246 6.14 29.32 28.55
C GLY A 246 7.44 29.11 27.76
N GLN A 247 8.18 28.03 28.00
CA GLN A 247 9.36 27.69 27.23
C GLN A 247 8.97 27.41 25.78
N THR A 248 9.74 27.96 24.82
CA THR A 248 9.53 27.69 23.40
C THR A 248 10.43 26.52 22.94
N LEU A 249 9.84 25.45 22.52
CA LEU A 249 10.55 24.29 21.96
C LEU A 249 10.50 24.32 20.43
N ILE A 250 11.65 24.18 19.79
CA ILE A 250 11.80 24.06 18.36
C ILE A 250 11.43 22.63 17.96
N LEU A 251 10.59 22.48 16.92
CA LEU A 251 10.03 21.21 16.46
C LEU A 251 10.53 20.78 15.08
N ILE A 252 11.64 21.35 14.61
CA ILE A 252 12.20 21.04 13.28
C ILE A 252 12.90 19.70 13.34
N LYS A 253 12.61 18.90 12.32
CA LYS A 253 13.40 17.73 11.95
C LYS A 253 14.42 18.09 10.90
#